data_ab8ecfd6261a014188a3acb1a98f92a5
#
_entry.id   ab8ecfd6261a014188a3acb1a98f92a5
#
_cell.length_a   1.000
_cell.length_b   1.000
_cell.length_c   1.000
_cell.angle_alpha   90.00
_cell.angle_beta   90.00
_cell.angle_gamma   90.00
#
_symmetry.space_group_name_H-M   'P 1'
#
loop_
_entity.id
_entity.type
_entity.pdbx_description
1 polymer ?
#
loop_
_entity_poly.entity_id
_entity_poly.type
_entity_poly.pdbx_seq_one_letter_code
_entity_poly.pdbx_strand_id
1 'polypeptide(L)'
;MSEKTSARGPEKIDILSFINDLLNRLKRFWWVIVLMTLFFGALFYFRSSVTYTPSYTADATVAVELVNSGNYSNDSTAELMSSVFPHLISSGILSNAVKSDLGVNSIPGSVRVTNIKGTNLLTVTVQGRNAEQSYATLQSVLKNFPAAAQYVVGQTRFTLVDDSGVPTDTGRTSVVRGSIKKGLLIGFGIGVVLLIIYTLGTRTIRTEKELKSLFNVPFLGTLPFFRRKAKKAKKGEKAKAPLPINMLSGTHGSYEESMRLIRTRIEHELPEGNALMVTSSLPGEGKSTVAANLAIAMAKKGRKVILADCDLRNPSQQEIFGIEGEYPGIEAVLRGQASLSDAIVEIKSKGKSTGLFLLPGKPQGAPSSEILGSDAMARVKEEMQEIADLIIFDTPPSAMLMDAMFLTEHIDGVVYVVLADYAKRRVIYRGLEELEQDGIPILGCVLNGGRVRSSSYGGYGYGSKYYTESEKTAN
;
A
#
# COMPACT_ATOMS: atom_id res chain seq x y z
N MET A 1 -7.49 -12.11 -44.29
CA MET A 1 -8.51 -13.00 -43.70
C MET A 1 -7.89 -13.76 -42.55
N SER A 2 -8.44 -13.64 -41.45
CA SER A 2 -8.42 -14.41 -40.20
C SER A 2 -8.06 -13.56 -39.02
N GLU A 3 -9.12 -13.00 -38.41
CA GLU A 3 -9.17 -12.54 -37.04
C GLU A 3 -8.66 -13.63 -36.08
N LYS A 4 -7.65 -13.30 -35.29
CA LYS A 4 -7.40 -13.96 -34.04
C LYS A 4 -7.56 -12.92 -32.93
N THR A 5 -8.82 -12.68 -32.61
CA THR A 5 -9.19 -12.09 -31.30
C THR A 5 -8.76 -13.09 -30.23
N SER A 6 -7.54 -12.92 -29.73
CA SER A 6 -7.03 -13.69 -28.60
C SER A 6 -7.78 -13.25 -27.35
N ALA A 7 -8.80 -14.02 -26.94
CA ALA A 7 -9.46 -13.89 -25.67
C ALA A 7 -8.43 -13.92 -24.53
N ARG A 8 -8.31 -12.80 -23.82
CA ARG A 8 -7.49 -12.68 -22.59
C ARG A 8 -7.96 -13.72 -21.58
N GLY A 9 -7.13 -14.71 -21.33
CA GLY A 9 -7.29 -15.60 -20.19
C GLY A 9 -7.21 -14.79 -18.89
N PRO A 10 -7.84 -15.25 -17.79
CA PRO A 10 -7.84 -14.54 -16.51
C PRO A 10 -6.39 -14.29 -16.08
N GLU A 11 -6.08 -13.02 -15.77
CA GLU A 11 -4.78 -12.57 -15.24
C GLU A 11 -4.39 -13.45 -14.04
N LYS A 12 -3.43 -14.34 -14.23
CA LYS A 12 -2.88 -15.13 -13.10
C LYS A 12 -2.21 -14.15 -12.14
N ILE A 13 -2.87 -13.92 -11.02
CA ILE A 13 -2.31 -13.10 -9.93
C ILE A 13 -1.09 -13.83 -9.41
N ASP A 14 0.10 -13.29 -9.64
CA ASP A 14 1.30 -13.78 -8.97
C ASP A 14 1.19 -13.37 -7.48
N ILE A 15 0.80 -14.36 -6.66
CA ILE A 15 0.51 -14.18 -5.23
C ILE A 15 1.75 -13.67 -4.49
N LEU A 16 2.95 -14.09 -4.88
CA LEU A 16 4.20 -13.64 -4.25
C LEU A 16 4.49 -12.17 -4.54
N SER A 17 4.25 -11.71 -5.76
CA SER A 17 4.40 -10.29 -6.10
C SER A 17 3.35 -9.43 -5.37
N PHE A 18 2.11 -9.91 -5.29
CA PHE A 18 1.03 -9.24 -4.56
C PHE A 18 1.34 -9.10 -3.06
N ILE A 19 1.81 -10.17 -2.40
CA ILE A 19 2.19 -10.14 -0.98
C ILE A 19 3.32 -9.13 -0.76
N ASN A 20 4.32 -9.10 -1.63
CA ASN A 20 5.45 -8.17 -1.52
C ASN A 20 5.01 -6.72 -1.72
N ASP A 21 4.07 -6.48 -2.62
CA ASP A 21 3.44 -5.18 -2.84
C ASP A 21 2.64 -4.73 -1.62
N LEU A 22 1.86 -5.63 -1.06
CA LEU A 22 1.07 -5.39 0.15
C LEU A 22 1.97 -5.03 1.33
N LEU A 23 3.06 -5.78 1.55
CA LEU A 23 4.03 -5.52 2.62
C LEU A 23 4.74 -4.16 2.47
N ASN A 24 5.13 -3.79 1.24
CA ASN A 24 5.77 -2.50 0.99
C ASN A 24 4.80 -1.33 1.20
N ARG A 25 3.53 -1.51 0.83
CA ARG A 25 2.49 -0.50 1.06
C ARG A 25 2.10 -0.44 2.53
N LEU A 26 2.07 -1.57 3.23
CA LEU A 26 1.85 -1.61 4.67
C LEU A 26 2.91 -0.77 5.40
N LYS A 27 4.19 -0.88 5.05
CA LYS A 27 5.27 -0.05 5.61
C LYS A 27 5.07 1.45 5.37
N ARG A 28 4.39 1.84 4.29
CA ARG A 28 4.15 3.25 3.95
C ARG A 28 2.84 3.78 4.52
N PHE A 29 1.80 2.95 4.60
CA PHE A 29 0.43 3.36 4.95
C PHE A 29 -0.11 2.71 6.24
N TRP A 30 0.75 2.14 7.09
CA TRP A 30 0.36 1.53 8.36
C TRP A 30 -0.45 2.48 9.26
N TRP A 31 -0.15 3.78 9.19
CA TRP A 31 -0.84 4.82 9.94
C TRP A 31 -2.34 4.93 9.58
N VAL A 32 -2.74 4.58 8.35
CA VAL A 32 -4.16 4.56 7.93
C VAL A 32 -4.91 3.47 8.71
N ILE A 33 -4.30 2.29 8.89
CA ILE A 33 -4.88 1.19 9.66
C ILE A 33 -5.05 1.63 11.12
N VAL A 34 -4.01 2.26 11.69
CA VAL A 34 -4.07 2.76 13.07
C VAL A 34 -5.16 3.83 13.22
N LEU A 35 -5.24 4.77 12.28
CA LEU A 35 -6.25 5.83 12.30
C LEU A 35 -7.66 5.25 12.23
N MET A 36 -7.93 4.30 11.32
CA MET A 36 -9.23 3.62 11.22
C MET A 36 -9.56 2.83 12.48
N THR A 37 -8.57 2.13 13.05
CA THR A 37 -8.74 1.39 14.30
C THR A 37 -9.14 2.31 15.44
N LEU A 38 -8.45 3.43 15.62
CA LEU A 38 -8.75 4.41 16.65
C LEU A 38 -10.09 5.11 16.43
N PHE A 39 -10.40 5.47 15.19
CA PHE A 39 -11.66 6.12 14.84
C PHE A 39 -12.87 5.23 15.18
N PHE A 40 -12.87 3.97 14.74
CA PHE A 40 -13.96 3.04 15.06
C PHE A 40 -13.98 2.66 16.55
N GLY A 41 -12.83 2.56 17.21
CA GLY A 41 -12.74 2.39 18.65
C GLY A 41 -13.43 3.54 19.41
N ALA A 42 -13.14 4.78 19.02
CA ALA A 42 -13.77 5.98 19.59
C ALA A 42 -15.27 6.03 19.29
N LEU A 43 -15.67 5.76 18.03
CA LEU A 43 -17.07 5.72 17.61
C LEU A 43 -17.88 4.74 18.44
N PHE A 44 -17.37 3.52 18.67
CA PHE A 44 -18.02 2.52 19.51
C PHE A 44 -18.00 2.88 20.98
N TYR A 45 -16.99 3.60 21.45
CA TYR A 45 -16.94 4.14 22.80
C TYR A 45 -18.06 5.17 23.02
N PHE A 46 -18.17 6.17 22.16
CA PHE A 46 -19.24 7.19 22.26
C PHE A 46 -20.64 6.63 22.03
N ARG A 47 -20.77 5.58 21.22
CA ARG A 47 -22.05 4.90 21.02
C ARG A 47 -22.35 3.86 22.09
N SER A 48 -21.42 3.57 23.02
CA SER A 48 -21.66 2.64 24.11
C SER A 48 -22.67 3.26 25.06
N SER A 49 -23.89 2.72 25.10
CA SER A 49 -24.93 3.13 26.01
C SER A 49 -24.83 2.31 27.30
N VAL A 50 -24.74 2.99 28.43
CA VAL A 50 -24.94 2.38 29.73
C VAL A 50 -26.43 2.21 29.93
N THR A 51 -26.92 0.98 29.87
CA THR A 51 -28.32 0.67 30.19
C THR A 51 -28.39 0.30 31.65
N TYR A 52 -29.15 1.06 32.43
CA TYR A 52 -29.44 0.74 33.82
C TYR A 52 -30.63 -0.23 33.85
N THR A 53 -30.40 -1.42 34.38
CA THR A 53 -31.49 -2.35 34.67
C THR A 53 -31.86 -2.21 36.14
N PRO A 54 -33.14 -2.07 36.52
CA PRO A 54 -33.55 -2.05 37.91
C PRO A 54 -33.13 -3.37 38.56
N SER A 55 -32.65 -3.29 39.78
CA SER A 55 -32.25 -4.42 40.60
C SER A 55 -32.90 -4.25 41.94
N TYR A 56 -33.66 -5.23 42.38
CA TYR A 56 -34.36 -5.25 43.65
C TYR A 56 -33.64 -6.22 44.58
N THR A 57 -33.28 -5.75 45.78
CA THR A 57 -32.58 -6.53 46.76
C THR A 57 -33.49 -6.78 47.96
N ALA A 58 -33.82 -8.03 48.21
CA ALA A 58 -34.56 -8.48 49.38
C ALA A 58 -33.57 -9.14 50.36
N ASP A 59 -33.59 -8.69 51.61
CA ASP A 59 -32.69 -9.15 52.65
C ASP A 59 -33.50 -9.68 53.85
N ALA A 60 -33.02 -10.75 54.45
CA ALA A 60 -33.52 -11.20 55.74
C ALA A 60 -32.35 -11.65 56.61
N THR A 61 -32.41 -11.32 57.88
CA THR A 61 -31.48 -11.75 58.91
C THR A 61 -32.10 -12.79 59.79
N VAL A 62 -31.46 -13.94 59.88
CA VAL A 62 -31.93 -15.06 60.70
C VAL A 62 -30.88 -15.42 61.76
N ALA A 63 -31.34 -15.74 62.96
CA ALA A 63 -30.51 -16.35 63.98
C ALA A 63 -30.50 -17.87 63.79
N VAL A 64 -29.34 -18.48 63.82
CA VAL A 64 -29.15 -19.93 63.66
C VAL A 64 -28.87 -20.57 65.01
N GLU A 65 -29.64 -21.62 65.34
CA GLU A 65 -29.47 -22.39 66.55
C GLU A 65 -29.40 -23.89 66.19
N LEU A 66 -28.45 -24.62 66.76
CA LEU A 66 -28.37 -26.07 66.69
C LEU A 66 -29.32 -26.72 67.71
N VAL A 67 -30.18 -27.63 67.25
CA VAL A 67 -31.22 -28.27 68.08
C VAL A 67 -30.64 -29.25 69.11
N ASN A 68 -29.41 -29.76 68.91
CA ASN A 68 -28.75 -30.72 69.82
C ASN A 68 -27.24 -30.35 69.99
N SER A 69 -26.91 -29.18 70.42
CA SER A 69 -25.50 -28.79 70.56
C SER A 69 -24.91 -29.16 71.92
N GLY A 70 -24.14 -30.22 71.91
CA GLY A 70 -23.31 -30.57 73.04
C GLY A 70 -21.96 -29.88 73.17
N ASN A 71 -21.45 -29.08 72.15
CA ASN A 71 -20.12 -28.43 72.30
C ASN A 71 -19.75 -27.41 71.24
N TYR A 72 -20.66 -26.98 70.34
CA TYR A 72 -20.34 -25.93 69.39
C TYR A 72 -20.98 -24.61 69.74
N SER A 73 -20.19 -23.55 69.68
CA SER A 73 -20.73 -22.17 69.78
C SER A 73 -21.61 -21.87 68.59
N ASN A 74 -22.74 -21.18 68.77
CA ASN A 74 -23.66 -20.81 67.70
C ASN A 74 -23.00 -19.96 66.63
N ASP A 75 -21.95 -19.19 66.97
CA ASP A 75 -21.15 -18.37 66.05
C ASP A 75 -20.45 -19.22 64.96
N SER A 76 -19.83 -20.36 65.33
CA SER A 76 -19.15 -21.25 64.41
C SER A 76 -20.14 -21.95 63.48
N THR A 77 -21.38 -22.17 63.90
CA THR A 77 -22.45 -22.73 63.09
C THR A 77 -22.89 -21.77 61.97
N ALA A 78 -23.05 -20.51 62.28
CA ALA A 78 -23.41 -19.49 61.29
C ALA A 78 -22.30 -19.29 60.24
N GLU A 79 -21.03 -19.31 60.68
CA GLU A 79 -19.89 -19.24 59.77
C GLU A 79 -19.80 -20.46 58.84
N LEU A 80 -19.99 -21.65 59.38
CA LEU A 80 -20.01 -22.89 58.61
C LEU A 80 -21.17 -22.89 57.62
N MET A 81 -22.37 -22.48 57.98
CA MET A 81 -23.51 -22.40 57.09
C MET A 81 -23.29 -21.38 55.97
N SER A 82 -22.71 -20.23 56.25
CA SER A 82 -22.36 -19.24 55.22
C SER A 82 -21.34 -19.79 54.19
N SER A 83 -20.35 -20.56 54.66
CA SER A 83 -19.31 -21.14 53.80
C SER A 83 -19.85 -22.31 52.92
N VAL A 84 -20.80 -23.09 53.43
CA VAL A 84 -21.40 -24.25 52.74
C VAL A 84 -22.49 -23.82 51.76
N PHE A 85 -23.12 -22.67 51.93
CA PHE A 85 -24.25 -22.22 51.13
C PHE A 85 -23.96 -22.21 49.62
N PRO A 86 -22.82 -21.70 49.09
CA PRO A 86 -22.52 -21.74 47.66
C PRO A 86 -22.48 -23.16 47.09
N HIS A 87 -22.07 -24.12 47.88
CA HIS A 87 -22.03 -25.54 47.51
C HIS A 87 -23.43 -26.17 47.49
N LEU A 88 -24.31 -25.84 48.44
CA LEU A 88 -25.69 -26.33 48.45
C LEU A 88 -26.51 -25.78 47.28
N ILE A 89 -26.31 -24.53 46.89
CA ILE A 89 -26.94 -23.95 45.67
C ILE A 89 -26.38 -24.63 44.39
N SER A 90 -25.05 -24.77 44.28
CA SER A 90 -24.41 -25.33 43.09
C SER A 90 -24.65 -26.83 42.96
N SER A 91 -24.74 -27.60 44.04
CA SER A 91 -25.03 -29.02 44.05
C SER A 91 -26.46 -29.36 43.60
N GLY A 92 -27.34 -28.38 43.49
CA GLY A 92 -28.73 -28.57 43.12
C GLY A 92 -29.68 -28.90 44.24
N ILE A 93 -29.20 -29.26 45.46
CA ILE A 93 -30.07 -29.66 46.57
C ILE A 93 -31.03 -28.52 46.93
N LEU A 94 -30.49 -27.36 47.33
CA LEU A 94 -31.30 -26.20 47.67
C LEU A 94 -31.94 -25.55 46.41
N SER A 95 -31.21 -25.53 45.33
CA SER A 95 -31.70 -24.92 44.09
C SER A 95 -32.94 -25.66 43.53
N ASN A 96 -32.96 -26.99 43.57
CA ASN A 96 -34.11 -27.75 43.09
C ASN A 96 -35.33 -27.60 44.04
N ALA A 97 -35.11 -27.56 45.34
CA ALA A 97 -36.18 -27.28 46.33
C ALA A 97 -36.82 -25.88 46.09
N VAL A 98 -35.99 -24.85 45.90
CA VAL A 98 -36.46 -23.50 45.63
C VAL A 98 -37.18 -23.41 44.28
N LYS A 99 -36.68 -24.05 43.26
CA LYS A 99 -37.34 -24.12 41.91
C LYS A 99 -38.69 -24.77 41.99
N SER A 100 -38.79 -25.92 42.73
CA SER A 100 -40.03 -26.63 42.91
C SER A 100 -41.07 -25.81 43.71
N ASP A 101 -40.62 -25.13 44.74
CA ASP A 101 -41.48 -24.31 45.60
C ASP A 101 -42.01 -23.08 44.87
N LEU A 102 -41.20 -22.48 44.00
CA LEU A 102 -41.62 -21.34 43.17
C LEU A 102 -42.26 -21.71 41.82
N GLY A 103 -42.23 -22.97 41.42
CA GLY A 103 -42.78 -23.41 40.13
C GLY A 103 -41.96 -22.90 38.93
N VAL A 104 -40.66 -22.68 39.06
CA VAL A 104 -39.80 -22.06 38.03
C VAL A 104 -38.67 -23.02 37.58
N ASN A 105 -38.22 -22.89 36.32
CA ASN A 105 -37.12 -23.66 35.80
C ASN A 105 -35.74 -23.16 36.24
N SER A 106 -35.65 -21.88 36.65
CA SER A 106 -34.42 -21.26 37.15
C SER A 106 -34.73 -20.30 38.30
N ILE A 107 -33.84 -20.20 39.27
CA ILE A 107 -34.02 -19.27 40.41
C ILE A 107 -33.98 -17.84 39.86
N PRO A 108 -35.04 -17.02 40.15
CA PRO A 108 -35.10 -15.62 39.69
C PRO A 108 -34.13 -14.75 40.51
N GLY A 109 -32.94 -14.50 39.96
CA GLY A 109 -31.94 -13.65 40.63
C GLY A 109 -30.75 -14.41 41.24
N SER A 110 -29.88 -13.69 41.93
CA SER A 110 -28.74 -14.25 42.65
C SER A 110 -29.01 -14.28 44.14
N VAL A 111 -28.69 -15.39 44.75
CA VAL A 111 -28.83 -15.58 46.23
C VAL A 111 -27.46 -15.61 46.87
N ARG A 112 -27.26 -14.83 47.91
CA ARG A 112 -26.03 -14.77 48.68
C ARG A 112 -26.38 -14.91 50.17
N VAL A 113 -25.53 -15.61 50.90
CA VAL A 113 -25.62 -15.72 52.36
C VAL A 113 -24.28 -15.25 52.92
N THR A 114 -24.38 -14.40 53.96
CA THR A 114 -23.23 -13.87 54.69
C THR A 114 -23.48 -13.97 56.18
N ASN A 115 -22.46 -14.32 56.95
CA ASN A 115 -22.53 -14.31 58.38
C ASN A 115 -22.09 -12.93 58.94
N ILE A 116 -22.68 -12.52 60.05
CA ILE A 116 -22.21 -11.38 60.83
C ILE A 116 -21.19 -11.90 61.85
N LYS A 117 -19.90 -11.55 61.60
CA LYS A 117 -18.77 -12.09 62.38
C LYS A 117 -19.00 -11.91 63.89
N GLY A 118 -18.73 -12.97 64.69
CA GLY A 118 -18.88 -12.97 66.15
C GLY A 118 -20.32 -13.07 66.59
N THR A 119 -21.25 -13.46 65.73
CA THR A 119 -22.65 -13.66 66.07
C THR A 119 -23.20 -14.92 65.43
N ASN A 120 -24.33 -15.41 65.86
CA ASN A 120 -25.07 -16.52 65.26
C ASN A 120 -26.06 -16.02 64.19
N LEU A 121 -25.82 -14.84 63.62
CA LEU A 121 -26.71 -14.23 62.62
C LEU A 121 -26.23 -14.49 61.25
N LEU A 122 -27.14 -14.87 60.35
CA LEU A 122 -26.94 -14.98 58.90
C LEU A 122 -27.85 -13.99 58.17
N THR A 123 -27.27 -13.24 57.28
CA THR A 123 -28.04 -12.42 56.35
C THR A 123 -28.14 -13.12 55.01
N VAL A 124 -29.34 -13.38 54.57
CA VAL A 124 -29.69 -13.93 53.24
C VAL A 124 -30.12 -12.78 52.37
N THR A 125 -29.42 -12.57 51.28
CA THR A 125 -29.65 -11.51 50.29
C THR A 125 -30.05 -12.11 48.97
N VAL A 126 -31.17 -11.69 48.39
CA VAL A 126 -31.64 -12.06 47.08
C VAL A 126 -31.73 -10.84 46.21
N GLN A 127 -30.99 -10.86 45.10
CA GLN A 127 -30.96 -9.76 44.14
C GLN A 127 -31.56 -10.22 42.79
N GLY A 128 -32.66 -9.59 42.37
CA GLY A 128 -33.39 -9.94 41.14
C GLY A 128 -33.87 -8.71 40.39
N ARG A 129 -34.58 -8.95 39.29
CA ARG A 129 -35.10 -7.90 38.41
C ARG A 129 -36.53 -7.48 38.74
N ASN A 130 -37.23 -8.21 39.58
CA ASN A 130 -38.60 -7.94 40.02
C ASN A 130 -38.64 -8.02 41.54
N ALA A 131 -39.26 -7.04 42.19
CA ALA A 131 -39.32 -6.93 43.64
C ALA A 131 -40.04 -8.11 44.29
N GLU A 132 -41.24 -8.46 43.78
CA GLU A 132 -42.04 -9.57 44.31
C GLU A 132 -41.34 -10.91 44.15
N GLN A 133 -40.71 -11.16 42.96
CA GLN A 133 -39.97 -12.38 42.71
C GLN A 133 -38.72 -12.50 43.58
N SER A 134 -38.00 -11.38 43.85
CA SER A 134 -36.84 -11.38 44.75
C SER A 134 -37.27 -11.75 46.16
N TYR A 135 -38.34 -11.17 46.66
CA TYR A 135 -38.87 -11.48 47.98
C TYR A 135 -39.42 -12.93 48.06
N ALA A 136 -40.19 -13.38 47.07
CA ALA A 136 -40.68 -14.77 47.01
C ALA A 136 -39.50 -15.78 47.00
N THR A 137 -38.44 -15.45 46.25
CA THR A 137 -37.22 -16.28 46.24
C THR A 137 -36.54 -16.28 47.63
N LEU A 138 -36.46 -15.15 48.30
CA LEU A 138 -35.93 -15.05 49.65
C LEU A 138 -36.71 -15.94 50.65
N GLN A 139 -38.04 -15.85 50.61
CA GLN A 139 -38.91 -16.65 51.49
C GLN A 139 -38.73 -18.16 51.18
N SER A 140 -38.68 -18.55 49.92
CA SER A 140 -38.47 -19.94 49.52
C SER A 140 -37.09 -20.45 49.94
N VAL A 141 -36.04 -19.61 49.86
CA VAL A 141 -34.68 -19.96 50.34
C VAL A 141 -34.71 -20.15 51.87
N LEU A 142 -35.27 -19.23 52.62
CA LEU A 142 -35.36 -19.31 54.07
C LEU A 142 -36.11 -20.57 54.54
N LYS A 143 -37.18 -20.96 53.86
CA LYS A 143 -37.99 -22.14 54.11
C LYS A 143 -37.19 -23.45 53.86
N ASN A 144 -36.46 -23.52 52.77
CA ASN A 144 -35.82 -24.77 52.33
C ASN A 144 -34.35 -24.92 52.78
N PHE A 145 -33.68 -23.83 53.14
CA PHE A 145 -32.27 -23.83 53.52
C PHE A 145 -31.96 -24.69 54.77
N PRO A 146 -32.74 -24.64 55.89
CA PRO A 146 -32.49 -25.50 57.02
C PRO A 146 -32.50 -26.97 56.69
N ALA A 147 -33.47 -27.41 55.90
CA ALA A 147 -33.58 -28.80 55.47
C ALA A 147 -32.42 -29.24 54.53
N ALA A 148 -31.96 -28.34 53.66
CA ALA A 148 -30.79 -28.59 52.82
C ALA A 148 -29.48 -28.63 53.61
N ALA A 149 -29.32 -27.78 54.61
CA ALA A 149 -28.11 -27.66 55.42
C ALA A 149 -27.98 -28.80 56.44
N GLN A 150 -29.08 -29.44 56.84
CA GLN A 150 -29.09 -30.51 57.86
C GLN A 150 -28.15 -31.68 57.47
N TYR A 151 -27.94 -31.94 56.21
CA TYR A 151 -27.02 -32.98 55.72
C TYR A 151 -25.53 -32.68 55.98
N VAL A 152 -25.19 -31.40 56.23
CA VAL A 152 -23.82 -30.95 56.43
C VAL A 152 -23.56 -30.47 57.87
N VAL A 153 -24.50 -29.73 58.44
CA VAL A 153 -24.33 -29.02 59.72
C VAL A 153 -25.13 -29.68 60.87
N GLY A 154 -26.11 -30.53 60.51
CA GLY A 154 -27.04 -31.12 61.47
C GLY A 154 -28.36 -30.35 61.57
N GLN A 155 -29.24 -30.78 62.53
CA GLN A 155 -30.55 -30.13 62.70
C GLN A 155 -30.37 -28.71 63.23
N THR A 156 -30.77 -27.72 62.43
CA THR A 156 -30.70 -26.31 62.75
C THR A 156 -32.10 -25.70 62.73
N ARG A 157 -32.30 -24.72 63.59
CA ARG A 157 -33.51 -23.90 63.65
C ARG A 157 -33.13 -22.49 63.23
N PHE A 158 -33.93 -21.90 62.35
CA PHE A 158 -33.82 -20.48 61.97
C PHE A 158 -34.89 -19.68 62.68
N THR A 159 -34.47 -18.65 63.37
CA THR A 159 -35.38 -17.65 63.97
C THR A 159 -35.22 -16.36 63.17
N LEU A 160 -36.28 -15.89 62.54
CA LEU A 160 -36.28 -14.67 61.77
C LEU A 160 -36.10 -13.49 62.74
N VAL A 161 -35.03 -12.72 62.53
CA VAL A 161 -34.69 -11.53 63.35
C VAL A 161 -35.15 -10.26 62.66
N ASP A 162 -34.95 -10.21 61.35
CA ASP A 162 -35.31 -9.05 60.52
C ASP A 162 -35.69 -9.50 59.13
N ASP A 163 -36.66 -8.86 58.50
CA ASP A 163 -37.10 -9.12 57.13
C ASP A 163 -37.37 -7.77 56.43
N SER A 164 -36.67 -7.51 55.36
CA SER A 164 -36.81 -6.28 54.58
C SER A 164 -38.18 -6.15 53.91
N GLY A 165 -38.95 -7.24 53.83
CA GLY A 165 -40.19 -7.29 53.06
C GLY A 165 -39.96 -7.19 51.53
N VAL A 166 -41.02 -6.82 50.82
CA VAL A 166 -40.89 -6.58 49.36
C VAL A 166 -40.07 -5.30 49.16
N PRO A 167 -38.92 -5.40 48.45
CA PRO A 167 -38.06 -4.24 48.27
C PRO A 167 -38.74 -3.13 47.45
N THR A 168 -38.76 -1.91 48.03
CA THR A 168 -39.29 -0.71 47.37
C THR A 168 -38.18 0.07 46.62
N ASP A 169 -36.96 -0.06 47.07
CA ASP A 169 -35.82 0.64 46.51
C ASP A 169 -35.22 -0.11 45.32
N THR A 170 -35.04 0.62 44.23
CA THR A 170 -34.38 0.10 43.02
C THR A 170 -32.88 0.37 43.07
N GLY A 171 -32.10 -0.69 43.26
CA GLY A 171 -30.68 -0.65 42.92
C GLY A 171 -30.53 -0.49 41.40
N ARG A 172 -29.45 0.13 40.94
CA ARG A 172 -29.14 0.25 39.50
C ARG A 172 -27.93 -0.58 39.17
N THR A 173 -28.15 -1.64 38.40
CA THR A 173 -27.03 -2.40 37.85
C THR A 173 -26.71 -1.84 36.45
N SER A 174 -25.50 -1.35 36.26
CA SER A 174 -25.05 -0.84 34.95
C SER A 174 -24.63 -1.99 34.04
N VAL A 175 -25.31 -2.12 32.88
CA VAL A 175 -24.88 -3.02 31.83
C VAL A 175 -24.33 -2.18 30.69
N VAL A 176 -23.03 -2.23 30.45
CA VAL A 176 -22.39 -1.55 29.34
C VAL A 176 -22.66 -2.37 28.07
N ARG A 177 -23.60 -1.91 27.23
CA ARG A 177 -23.79 -2.44 25.87
C ARG A 177 -22.88 -1.67 24.92
N GLY A 178 -21.78 -2.23 24.59
CA GLY A 178 -20.81 -1.70 23.64
C GLY A 178 -19.41 -2.09 24.09
N SER A 179 -18.65 -2.60 23.19
CA SER A 179 -17.28 -3.01 23.48
C SER A 179 -16.34 -2.24 22.58
N ILE A 180 -15.51 -1.39 23.17
CA ILE A 180 -14.38 -0.74 22.49
C ILE A 180 -13.58 -1.78 21.70
N LYS A 181 -13.41 -2.99 22.25
CA LYS A 181 -12.72 -4.11 21.59
C LYS A 181 -13.35 -4.47 20.25
N LYS A 182 -14.70 -4.46 20.14
CA LYS A 182 -15.40 -4.70 18.87
C LYS A 182 -15.15 -3.57 17.87
N GLY A 183 -15.18 -2.31 18.33
CA GLY A 183 -14.86 -1.16 17.49
C GLY A 183 -13.43 -1.21 16.95
N LEU A 184 -12.45 -1.50 17.80
CA LEU A 184 -11.05 -1.66 17.40
C LEU A 184 -10.87 -2.79 16.36
N LEU A 185 -11.53 -3.94 16.55
CA LEU A 185 -11.43 -5.07 15.62
C LEU A 185 -12.05 -4.74 14.26
N ILE A 186 -13.21 -4.09 14.25
CA ILE A 186 -13.89 -3.66 13.01
C ILE A 186 -13.03 -2.61 12.28
N GLY A 187 -12.52 -1.60 13.00
CA GLY A 187 -11.67 -0.56 12.43
C GLY A 187 -10.39 -1.11 11.82
N PHE A 188 -9.74 -2.07 12.48
CA PHE A 188 -8.59 -2.78 11.94
C PHE A 188 -8.94 -3.53 10.64
N GLY A 189 -10.05 -4.30 10.65
CA GLY A 189 -10.51 -5.03 9.47
C GLY A 189 -10.77 -4.12 8.27
N ILE A 190 -11.47 -2.99 8.50
CA ILE A 190 -11.74 -1.99 7.45
C ILE A 190 -10.43 -1.40 6.92
N GLY A 191 -9.48 -1.04 7.80
CA GLY A 191 -8.18 -0.51 7.41
C GLY A 191 -7.39 -1.47 6.52
N VAL A 192 -7.39 -2.76 6.85
CA VAL A 192 -6.75 -3.81 6.03
C VAL A 192 -7.44 -3.96 4.67
N VAL A 193 -8.77 -4.00 4.64
CA VAL A 193 -9.54 -4.12 3.39
C VAL A 193 -9.28 -2.92 2.47
N LEU A 194 -9.28 -1.70 3.01
CA LEU A 194 -8.95 -0.50 2.24
C LEU A 194 -7.53 -0.56 1.66
N LEU A 195 -6.55 -1.04 2.43
CA LEU A 195 -5.18 -1.22 1.94
C LEU A 195 -5.11 -2.25 0.81
N ILE A 196 -5.86 -3.35 0.89
CA ILE A 196 -5.93 -4.37 -0.16
C ILE A 196 -6.56 -3.78 -1.43
N ILE A 197 -7.69 -3.09 -1.33
CA ILE A 197 -8.37 -2.45 -2.47
C ILE A 197 -7.42 -1.42 -3.12
N TYR A 198 -6.76 -0.60 -2.34
CA TYR A 198 -5.77 0.35 -2.83
C TYR A 198 -4.62 -0.33 -3.56
N THR A 199 -4.12 -1.47 -3.04
CA THR A 199 -3.05 -2.25 -3.66
C THR A 199 -3.47 -2.85 -4.98
N LEU A 200 -4.70 -3.34 -5.10
CA LEU A 200 -5.25 -3.87 -6.35
C LEU A 200 -5.47 -2.78 -7.41
N GLY A 201 -5.91 -1.58 -6.99
CA GLY A 201 -6.21 -0.47 -7.90
C GLY A 201 -4.99 0.28 -8.45
N THR A 202 -3.79 0.08 -7.87
CA THR A 202 -2.58 0.84 -8.21
C THR A 202 -1.41 -0.05 -8.60
N ARG A 203 -1.66 -1.08 -9.41
CA ARG A 203 -0.61 -1.96 -9.91
C ARG A 203 0.31 -1.21 -10.87
N THR A 204 1.59 -1.14 -10.52
CA THR A 204 2.69 -0.63 -11.33
C THR A 204 3.53 -1.78 -11.88
N ILE A 205 4.47 -1.50 -12.77
CA ILE A 205 5.43 -2.46 -13.30
C ILE A 205 6.76 -2.28 -12.57
N ARG A 206 7.35 -3.37 -12.09
CA ARG A 206 8.61 -3.36 -11.35
C ARG A 206 9.70 -4.23 -11.93
N THR A 207 9.29 -5.25 -12.67
CA THR A 207 10.20 -6.27 -13.14
C THR A 207 10.06 -6.50 -14.64
N GLU A 208 11.16 -6.94 -15.26
CA GLU A 208 11.18 -7.40 -16.64
C GLU A 208 10.11 -8.46 -16.92
N LYS A 209 9.92 -9.39 -15.96
CA LYS A 209 8.96 -10.48 -16.08
C LYS A 209 7.52 -9.99 -16.20
N GLU A 210 7.17 -8.97 -15.42
CA GLU A 210 5.87 -8.31 -15.50
C GLU A 210 5.67 -7.58 -16.81
N LEU A 211 6.69 -6.85 -17.26
CA LEU A 211 6.62 -6.13 -18.55
C LEU A 211 6.38 -7.12 -19.71
N LYS A 212 7.18 -8.17 -19.80
CA LYS A 212 7.06 -9.21 -20.83
C LYS A 212 5.75 -9.99 -20.78
N SER A 213 5.19 -10.22 -19.60
CA SER A 213 3.95 -10.99 -19.44
C SER A 213 2.68 -10.20 -19.72
N LEU A 214 2.73 -8.87 -19.62
CA LEU A 214 1.57 -8.00 -19.73
C LEU A 214 1.40 -7.39 -21.12
N PHE A 215 2.51 -7.17 -21.81
CA PHE A 215 2.51 -6.52 -23.12
C PHE A 215 3.13 -7.46 -24.15
N ASN A 216 2.46 -7.59 -25.28
CA ASN A 216 2.98 -8.37 -26.42
C ASN A 216 3.98 -7.54 -27.23
N VAL A 217 4.92 -6.89 -26.54
CA VAL A 217 5.93 -6.01 -27.13
C VAL A 217 7.32 -6.53 -26.76
N PRO A 218 8.30 -6.51 -27.68
CA PRO A 218 9.68 -6.90 -27.41
C PRO A 218 10.25 -6.17 -26.19
N PHE A 219 11.10 -6.84 -25.43
CA PHE A 219 11.78 -6.26 -24.31
C PHE A 219 13.24 -5.94 -24.65
N LEU A 220 13.59 -4.67 -24.70
CA LEU A 220 14.93 -4.22 -25.10
C LEU A 220 15.96 -4.31 -23.97
N GLY A 221 15.54 -4.05 -22.72
CA GLY A 221 16.48 -4.16 -21.60
C GLY A 221 16.04 -3.42 -20.34
N THR A 222 16.82 -3.61 -19.28
CA THR A 222 16.63 -2.90 -18.00
C THR A 222 17.80 -1.95 -17.78
N LEU A 223 17.51 -0.69 -17.52
CA LEU A 223 18.47 0.32 -17.06
C LEU A 223 18.45 0.39 -15.53
N PRO A 224 19.58 0.34 -14.85
CA PRO A 224 19.62 0.43 -13.39
C PRO A 224 19.22 1.82 -12.90
N PHE A 225 18.66 1.88 -11.70
CA PHE A 225 18.32 3.15 -11.05
C PHE A 225 19.58 3.81 -10.52
N PHE A 226 19.90 4.99 -11.01
CA PHE A 226 20.98 5.82 -10.49
C PHE A 226 20.42 7.10 -9.86
N ARG A 227 20.66 7.26 -8.56
CA ARG A 227 20.36 8.50 -7.87
C ARG A 227 21.67 9.29 -7.71
N ARG A 228 21.89 10.27 -8.56
CA ARG A 228 22.99 11.23 -8.32
C ARG A 228 22.70 12.02 -7.04
N LYS A 229 23.65 12.04 -6.11
CA LYS A 229 23.56 12.94 -4.96
C LYS A 229 23.72 14.39 -5.49
N ALA A 230 22.75 15.25 -5.20
CA ALA A 230 22.90 16.68 -5.47
C ALA A 230 24.19 17.17 -4.77
N LYS A 231 25.04 17.90 -5.47
CA LYS A 231 26.16 18.59 -4.82
C LYS A 231 25.57 19.54 -3.78
N LYS A 232 26.07 19.46 -2.54
CA LYS A 232 25.67 20.41 -1.49
C LYS A 232 25.90 21.83 -1.99
N ALA A 233 24.81 22.60 -2.10
CA ALA A 233 24.91 24.02 -2.42
C ALA A 233 25.71 24.73 -1.34
N LYS A 234 26.57 25.64 -1.72
CA LYS A 234 27.23 26.56 -0.76
C LYS A 234 26.13 27.41 -0.11
N LYS A 235 26.38 27.84 1.14
CA LYS A 235 25.42 28.63 1.93
C LYS A 235 25.00 29.89 1.12
N GLY A 236 23.70 29.90 0.69
CA GLY A 236 23.14 30.99 -0.13
C GLY A 236 22.81 30.64 -1.60
N GLU A 237 23.29 29.52 -2.13
CA GLU A 237 22.92 29.06 -3.47
C GLU A 237 21.78 28.01 -3.42
N LYS A 238 20.81 28.12 -4.33
CA LYS A 238 19.82 27.04 -4.51
C LYS A 238 20.57 25.81 -5.02
N ALA A 239 20.38 24.65 -4.36
CA ALA A 239 20.95 23.39 -4.83
C ALA A 239 20.49 23.15 -6.27
N LYS A 240 21.41 23.14 -7.23
CA LYS A 240 21.11 22.79 -8.62
C LYS A 240 20.66 21.30 -8.63
N ALA A 241 19.60 21.01 -9.35
CA ALA A 241 19.16 19.62 -9.56
C ALA A 241 20.34 18.81 -10.13
N PRO A 242 20.49 17.53 -9.74
CA PRO A 242 21.53 16.70 -10.32
C PRO A 242 21.23 16.51 -11.80
N LEU A 243 22.24 16.80 -12.64
CA LEU A 243 22.14 16.55 -14.09
C LEU A 243 21.82 15.08 -14.35
N PRO A 244 21.00 14.79 -15.39
CA PRO A 244 20.72 13.40 -15.82
C PRO A 244 22.01 12.62 -16.11
N ILE A 245 21.91 11.29 -16.10
CA ILE A 245 23.03 10.40 -16.42
C ILE A 245 23.41 10.60 -17.89
N ASN A 246 24.69 10.84 -18.11
CA ASN A 246 25.25 11.02 -19.45
C ASN A 246 26.45 10.08 -19.62
N MET A 247 26.40 9.17 -20.59
CA MET A 247 27.45 8.20 -20.88
C MET A 247 28.78 8.82 -21.35
N LEU A 248 28.80 10.10 -21.70
CA LEU A 248 30.04 10.79 -22.05
C LEU A 248 30.94 10.97 -20.82
N SER A 249 30.39 10.99 -19.63
CA SER A 249 31.14 11.14 -18.37
C SER A 249 31.91 9.90 -17.91
N GLY A 250 31.65 8.74 -18.48
CA GLY A 250 32.40 7.50 -18.26
C GLY A 250 32.35 6.89 -16.84
N THR A 251 31.35 7.24 -16.03
CA THR A 251 31.35 6.91 -14.59
C THR A 251 30.39 5.77 -14.20
N HIS A 252 29.73 5.09 -15.16
CA HIS A 252 28.60 4.17 -14.84
C HIS A 252 28.63 2.88 -15.63
N GLY A 253 29.62 1.99 -15.37
CA GLY A 253 29.84 0.77 -16.16
C GLY A 253 28.61 -0.14 -16.34
N SER A 254 27.80 -0.37 -15.30
CA SER A 254 26.59 -1.20 -15.41
C SER A 254 25.50 -0.55 -16.27
N TYR A 255 25.35 0.76 -16.21
CA TYR A 255 24.40 1.50 -17.04
C TYR A 255 24.84 1.50 -18.51
N GLU A 256 26.14 1.73 -18.75
CA GLU A 256 26.73 1.69 -20.11
C GLU A 256 26.55 0.31 -20.76
N GLU A 257 26.78 -0.76 -19.99
CA GLU A 257 26.60 -2.12 -20.50
C GLU A 257 25.15 -2.43 -20.82
N SER A 258 24.22 -2.04 -19.95
CA SER A 258 22.79 -2.17 -20.22
C SER A 258 22.37 -1.40 -21.48
N MET A 259 22.90 -0.18 -21.65
CA MET A 259 22.60 0.65 -22.81
C MET A 259 23.19 0.05 -24.12
N ARG A 260 24.38 -0.54 -24.05
CA ARG A 260 24.96 -1.27 -25.20
C ARG A 260 24.09 -2.45 -25.62
N LEU A 261 23.57 -3.20 -24.65
CA LEU A 261 22.66 -4.31 -24.93
C LEU A 261 21.36 -3.82 -25.58
N ILE A 262 20.76 -2.75 -25.06
CA ILE A 262 19.56 -2.12 -25.62
C ILE A 262 19.84 -1.68 -27.07
N ARG A 263 20.94 -0.97 -27.30
CA ARG A 263 21.36 -0.58 -28.65
C ARG A 263 21.44 -1.78 -29.59
N THR A 264 22.13 -2.85 -29.20
CA THR A 264 22.30 -4.04 -30.06
C THR A 264 20.98 -4.68 -30.43
N ARG A 265 19.99 -4.69 -29.49
CA ARG A 265 18.66 -5.21 -29.77
C ARG A 265 17.87 -4.30 -30.72
N ILE A 266 17.96 -2.98 -30.55
CA ILE A 266 17.34 -2.02 -31.48
C ILE A 266 17.91 -2.20 -32.89
N GLU A 267 19.22 -2.32 -33.04
CA GLU A 267 19.87 -2.55 -34.34
C GLU A 267 19.45 -3.88 -34.97
N HIS A 268 19.13 -4.89 -34.19
CA HIS A 268 18.62 -6.17 -34.68
C HIS A 268 17.17 -6.07 -35.16
N GLU A 269 16.33 -5.36 -34.40
CA GLU A 269 14.90 -5.18 -34.75
C GLU A 269 14.69 -4.21 -35.94
N LEU A 270 15.66 -3.29 -36.15
CA LEU A 270 15.57 -2.25 -37.19
C LEU A 270 16.93 -2.10 -37.93
N PRO A 271 17.31 -3.08 -38.74
CA PRO A 271 18.64 -3.08 -39.40
C PRO A 271 18.81 -1.97 -40.45
N GLU A 272 17.74 -1.56 -41.13
CA GLU A 272 17.77 -0.56 -42.20
C GLU A 272 17.14 0.78 -41.81
N GLY A 273 16.58 0.86 -40.58
CA GLY A 273 15.93 2.09 -40.10
C GLY A 273 16.91 3.20 -39.74
N ASN A 274 16.49 4.41 -40.04
CA ASN A 274 17.27 5.63 -39.81
C ASN A 274 16.56 6.67 -38.96
N ALA A 275 15.32 6.43 -38.50
CA ALA A 275 14.54 7.34 -37.72
C ALA A 275 13.84 6.60 -36.55
N LEU A 276 14.26 6.90 -35.31
CA LEU A 276 13.73 6.30 -34.09
C LEU A 276 12.99 7.33 -33.25
N MET A 277 11.86 6.96 -32.69
CA MET A 277 11.18 7.74 -31.65
C MET A 277 11.43 7.14 -30.28
N VAL A 278 11.71 7.98 -29.30
CA VAL A 278 11.78 7.60 -27.88
C VAL A 278 10.67 8.32 -27.13
N THR A 279 9.74 7.54 -26.59
CA THR A 279 8.59 8.07 -25.84
C THR A 279 8.36 7.28 -24.54
N SER A 280 7.34 7.66 -23.76
CA SER A 280 6.95 7.01 -22.50
C SER A 280 5.47 7.19 -22.22
N SER A 281 4.96 6.59 -21.13
CA SER A 281 3.56 6.77 -20.73
C SER A 281 3.30 8.12 -20.08
N LEU A 282 4.20 8.54 -19.18
CA LEU A 282 4.03 9.71 -18.31
C LEU A 282 5.30 10.58 -18.28
N PRO A 283 5.16 11.88 -17.98
CA PRO A 283 6.32 12.73 -17.70
C PRO A 283 7.14 12.17 -16.53
N GLY A 284 8.47 12.32 -16.61
CA GLY A 284 9.38 11.88 -15.54
C GLY A 284 9.79 10.40 -15.60
N GLU A 285 9.40 9.64 -16.63
CA GLU A 285 9.85 8.24 -16.81
C GLU A 285 11.29 8.12 -17.31
N GLY A 286 11.91 9.24 -17.67
CA GLY A 286 13.31 9.31 -18.10
C GLY A 286 13.52 9.09 -19.59
N LYS A 287 12.49 9.28 -20.43
CA LYS A 287 12.56 9.18 -21.90
C LYS A 287 13.73 9.99 -22.48
N SER A 288 13.84 11.26 -22.12
CA SER A 288 14.89 12.16 -22.62
C SER A 288 16.29 11.72 -22.21
N THR A 289 16.44 11.24 -20.98
CA THR A 289 17.71 10.63 -20.51
C THR A 289 18.06 9.37 -21.29
N VAL A 290 17.07 8.52 -21.56
CA VAL A 290 17.25 7.30 -22.38
C VAL A 290 17.59 7.67 -23.81
N ALA A 291 16.88 8.62 -24.43
CA ALA A 291 17.16 9.11 -25.79
C ALA A 291 18.59 9.64 -25.93
N ALA A 292 19.02 10.51 -25.00
CA ALA A 292 20.38 11.04 -24.96
C ALA A 292 21.45 9.94 -24.88
N ASN A 293 21.27 8.99 -23.96
CA ASN A 293 22.26 7.93 -23.77
C ASN A 293 22.23 6.88 -24.90
N LEU A 294 21.09 6.65 -25.51
CA LEU A 294 20.97 5.82 -26.71
C LEU A 294 21.72 6.48 -27.90
N ALA A 295 21.51 7.79 -28.09
CA ALA A 295 22.21 8.55 -29.11
C ALA A 295 23.74 8.50 -28.93
N ILE A 296 24.22 8.68 -27.70
CA ILE A 296 25.64 8.51 -27.37
C ILE A 296 26.13 7.07 -27.65
N ALA A 297 25.32 6.06 -27.31
CA ALA A 297 25.68 4.66 -27.52
C ALA A 297 25.78 4.31 -29.01
N MET A 298 24.91 4.87 -29.85
CA MET A 298 24.94 4.72 -31.31
C MET A 298 26.15 5.45 -31.92
N ALA A 299 26.41 6.69 -31.48
CA ALA A 299 27.54 7.47 -31.92
C ALA A 299 28.89 6.83 -31.55
N LYS A 300 29.01 6.26 -30.34
CA LYS A 300 30.20 5.50 -29.90
C LYS A 300 30.50 4.28 -30.79
N LYS A 301 29.53 3.78 -31.55
CA LYS A 301 29.73 2.69 -32.52
C LYS A 301 30.21 3.19 -33.89
N GLY A 302 30.28 4.49 -34.08
CA GLY A 302 30.76 5.13 -35.32
C GLY A 302 29.65 5.62 -36.22
N ARG A 303 28.37 5.55 -35.84
CA ARG A 303 27.26 6.18 -36.57
C ARG A 303 27.25 7.70 -36.34
N LYS A 304 26.95 8.44 -37.40
CA LYS A 304 26.56 9.85 -37.22
C LYS A 304 25.11 9.91 -36.78
N VAL A 305 24.84 10.55 -35.63
CA VAL A 305 23.51 10.57 -35.01
C VAL A 305 23.05 12.00 -34.81
N ILE A 306 21.82 12.30 -35.24
CA ILE A 306 21.11 13.51 -34.80
C ILE A 306 20.11 13.12 -33.71
N LEU A 307 20.20 13.79 -32.55
CA LEU A 307 19.18 13.75 -31.52
C LEU A 307 18.34 15.03 -31.60
N ALA A 308 17.09 14.90 -31.99
CA ALA A 308 16.14 16.02 -32.08
C ALA A 308 15.22 16.06 -30.87
N ASP A 309 15.19 17.18 -30.15
CA ASP A 309 14.30 17.41 -29.01
C ASP A 309 12.94 17.90 -29.51
N CYS A 310 12.01 16.97 -29.66
CA CYS A 310 10.64 17.20 -30.10
C CYS A 310 9.64 17.32 -28.93
N ASP A 311 10.10 17.27 -27.67
CA ASP A 311 9.27 17.62 -26.52
C ASP A 311 9.21 19.14 -26.34
N LEU A 312 8.55 19.81 -27.28
CA LEU A 312 8.46 21.27 -27.31
C LEU A 312 7.67 21.88 -26.13
N ARG A 313 7.03 21.05 -25.29
CA ARG A 313 6.39 21.49 -24.06
C ARG A 313 7.38 21.57 -22.91
N ASN A 314 8.32 20.63 -22.85
CA ASN A 314 9.32 20.56 -21.79
C ASN A 314 10.67 20.07 -22.36
N PRO A 315 11.27 20.83 -23.28
CA PRO A 315 12.54 20.43 -23.88
C PRO A 315 13.63 20.34 -22.83
N SER A 316 14.46 19.30 -22.90
CA SER A 316 15.41 18.97 -21.84
C SER A 316 16.80 18.54 -22.36
N GLN A 317 16.94 18.33 -23.65
CA GLN A 317 18.20 17.78 -24.21
C GLN A 317 19.36 18.77 -24.07
N GLN A 318 19.11 20.06 -24.22
CA GLN A 318 20.14 21.10 -24.06
C GLN A 318 20.70 21.08 -22.60
N GLU A 319 19.82 20.93 -21.60
CA GLU A 319 20.22 20.81 -20.20
C GLU A 319 20.96 19.48 -19.92
N ILE A 320 20.48 18.36 -20.51
CA ILE A 320 21.08 17.03 -20.34
C ILE A 320 22.54 17.03 -20.82
N PHE A 321 22.83 17.69 -21.92
CA PHE A 321 24.19 17.80 -22.48
C PHE A 321 25.00 18.95 -21.88
N GLY A 322 24.37 19.82 -21.08
CA GLY A 322 25.03 20.99 -20.47
C GLY A 322 25.51 22.01 -21.51
N ILE A 323 24.74 22.17 -22.60
CA ILE A 323 25.05 23.13 -23.65
C ILE A 323 24.61 24.52 -23.19
N GLU A 324 25.54 25.45 -23.15
CA GLU A 324 25.29 26.86 -22.88
C GLU A 324 25.16 27.65 -24.18
N GLY A 325 24.29 28.65 -24.19
CA GLY A 325 24.04 29.50 -25.34
C GLY A 325 22.62 29.37 -25.88
N GLU A 326 22.25 30.30 -26.77
CA GLU A 326 20.97 30.30 -27.49
C GLU A 326 21.20 29.76 -28.89
N TYR A 327 20.50 28.65 -29.21
CA TYR A 327 20.49 28.05 -30.53
C TYR A 327 19.07 28.08 -31.08
N PRO A 328 18.86 28.23 -32.39
CA PRO A 328 17.56 27.97 -32.97
C PRO A 328 17.10 26.57 -32.61
N GLY A 329 15.82 26.40 -32.29
CA GLY A 329 15.27 25.09 -32.04
C GLY A 329 14.70 24.45 -33.30
N ILE A 330 14.32 23.16 -33.22
CA ILE A 330 13.65 22.46 -34.31
C ILE A 330 12.40 23.22 -34.79
N GLU A 331 11.69 23.90 -33.92
CA GLU A 331 10.51 24.68 -34.27
C GLU A 331 10.85 25.86 -35.19
N ALA A 332 12.02 26.48 -35.02
CA ALA A 332 12.47 27.58 -35.91
C ALA A 332 12.84 27.03 -37.29
N VAL A 333 13.45 25.86 -37.35
CA VAL A 333 13.77 25.18 -38.61
C VAL A 333 12.48 24.81 -39.36
N LEU A 334 11.52 24.20 -38.69
CA LEU A 334 10.24 23.81 -39.27
C LEU A 334 9.43 24.99 -39.79
N ARG A 335 9.57 26.17 -39.16
CA ARG A 335 8.95 27.43 -39.62
C ARG A 335 9.73 28.16 -40.71
N GLY A 336 10.90 27.64 -41.12
CA GLY A 336 11.77 28.29 -42.08
C GLY A 336 12.45 29.57 -41.57
N GLN A 337 12.53 29.75 -40.24
CA GLN A 337 13.15 30.90 -39.58
C GLN A 337 14.66 30.71 -39.34
N ALA A 338 15.14 29.47 -39.41
CA ALA A 338 16.54 29.12 -39.31
C ALA A 338 16.85 27.94 -40.26
N SER A 339 18.11 27.84 -40.70
CA SER A 339 18.56 26.63 -41.40
C SER A 339 18.86 25.52 -40.42
N LEU A 340 18.80 24.25 -40.88
CA LEU A 340 19.17 23.11 -40.05
C LEU A 340 20.63 23.20 -39.59
N SER A 341 21.53 23.70 -40.43
CA SER A 341 22.96 23.89 -40.11
C SER A 341 23.20 24.91 -38.98
N ASP A 342 22.36 25.94 -38.84
CA ASP A 342 22.47 26.92 -37.78
C ASP A 342 21.88 26.40 -36.45
N ALA A 343 20.97 25.44 -36.52
CA ALA A 343 20.26 24.90 -35.36
C ALA A 343 20.99 23.68 -34.74
N ILE A 344 21.76 22.94 -35.51
CA ILE A 344 22.45 21.75 -35.04
C ILE A 344 23.70 22.11 -34.24
N VAL A 345 23.86 21.46 -33.09
CA VAL A 345 25.02 21.60 -32.20
C VAL A 345 25.81 20.28 -32.13
N GLU A 346 27.06 20.30 -32.55
CA GLU A 346 27.92 19.14 -32.43
C GLU A 346 28.32 18.86 -30.97
N ILE A 347 28.08 17.64 -30.51
CA ILE A 347 28.45 17.22 -29.16
C ILE A 347 29.90 16.74 -29.14
N LYS A 348 30.74 17.46 -28.40
CA LYS A 348 32.18 17.14 -28.24
C LYS A 348 32.44 16.49 -26.88
N SER A 349 33.30 15.49 -26.86
CA SER A 349 33.80 14.87 -25.62
C SER A 349 35.32 15.09 -25.55
N LYS A 350 35.77 15.78 -24.48
CA LYS A 350 37.19 16.14 -24.30
C LYS A 350 37.82 16.82 -25.54
N GLY A 351 37.04 17.71 -26.19
CA GLY A 351 37.44 18.44 -27.38
C GLY A 351 37.41 17.69 -28.73
N LYS A 352 37.04 16.40 -28.71
CA LYS A 352 36.93 15.58 -29.93
C LYS A 352 35.48 15.42 -30.36
N SER A 353 35.24 15.41 -31.65
CA SER A 353 33.95 15.07 -32.23
C SER A 353 33.49 13.69 -31.75
N THR A 354 32.23 13.57 -31.40
CA THR A 354 31.62 12.28 -31.03
C THR A 354 30.79 11.66 -32.14
N GLY A 355 30.56 12.36 -33.25
CA GLY A 355 29.59 11.99 -34.27
C GLY A 355 28.13 12.15 -33.85
N LEU A 356 27.88 12.78 -32.70
CA LEU A 356 26.57 13.11 -32.19
C LEU A 356 26.28 14.58 -32.37
N PHE A 357 25.14 14.88 -32.94
CA PHE A 357 24.61 16.23 -33.14
C PHE A 357 23.31 16.39 -32.38
N LEU A 358 23.11 17.52 -31.72
CA LEU A 358 21.86 17.85 -31.04
C LEU A 358 21.10 18.91 -31.86
N LEU A 359 19.87 18.66 -32.17
CA LEU A 359 18.91 19.66 -32.63
C LEU A 359 18.00 19.98 -31.43
N PRO A 360 18.21 21.13 -30.73
CA PRO A 360 17.47 21.45 -29.53
C PRO A 360 16.01 21.80 -29.84
N GLY A 361 15.12 21.61 -28.86
CA GLY A 361 13.77 22.16 -28.85
C GLY A 361 13.70 23.42 -28.00
N LYS A 362 12.77 24.29 -28.28
CA LYS A 362 12.43 25.43 -27.42
C LYS A 362 10.97 25.36 -26.99
N PRO A 363 10.66 25.79 -25.75
CA PRO A 363 9.29 25.82 -25.26
C PRO A 363 8.42 26.70 -26.17
N GLN A 364 7.32 26.16 -26.65
CA GLN A 364 6.38 26.89 -27.51
C GLN A 364 5.06 27.14 -26.78
N GLY A 365 4.52 28.35 -26.88
CA GLY A 365 3.20 28.69 -26.39
C GLY A 365 2.04 28.26 -27.31
N ALA A 366 2.36 27.86 -28.56
CA ALA A 366 1.41 27.32 -29.55
C ALA A 366 1.33 25.81 -29.47
N PRO A 367 0.28 25.16 -30.03
CA PRO A 367 0.20 23.71 -30.09
C PRO A 367 1.43 23.14 -30.82
N SER A 368 2.26 22.40 -30.10
CA SER A 368 3.45 21.72 -30.67
C SER A 368 3.09 20.72 -31.77
N SER A 369 1.87 20.19 -31.70
CA SER A 369 1.27 19.32 -32.71
C SER A 369 1.21 19.94 -34.12
N GLU A 370 0.81 21.20 -34.23
CA GLU A 370 0.72 21.88 -35.53
C GLU A 370 2.09 22.09 -36.19
N ILE A 371 3.13 22.25 -35.37
CA ILE A 371 4.49 22.43 -35.84
C ILE A 371 5.09 21.11 -36.28
N LEU A 372 4.97 20.06 -35.45
CA LEU A 372 5.54 18.75 -35.71
C LEU A 372 4.79 17.97 -36.80
N GLY A 373 3.48 18.23 -37.00
CA GLY A 373 2.65 17.65 -38.03
C GLY A 373 2.65 18.43 -39.35
N SER A 374 3.53 19.40 -39.52
CA SER A 374 3.59 20.20 -40.74
C SER A 374 4.35 19.47 -41.89
N ASP A 375 4.01 19.77 -43.14
CA ASP A 375 4.73 19.26 -44.33
C ASP A 375 6.23 19.58 -44.30
N ALA A 376 6.62 20.59 -43.50
CA ALA A 376 8.03 20.92 -43.32
C ALA A 376 8.81 19.81 -42.61
N MET A 377 8.15 18.96 -41.80
CA MET A 377 8.81 17.88 -41.06
C MET A 377 9.43 16.85 -41.99
N ALA A 378 8.76 16.50 -43.12
CA ALA A 378 9.29 15.56 -44.12
C ALA A 378 10.60 16.11 -44.73
N ARG A 379 10.60 17.40 -45.12
CA ARG A 379 11.79 18.07 -45.68
C ARG A 379 12.94 18.14 -44.69
N VAL A 380 12.66 18.54 -43.46
CA VAL A 380 13.69 18.63 -42.40
C VAL A 380 14.24 17.25 -42.05
N LYS A 381 13.41 16.18 -42.08
CA LYS A 381 13.87 14.79 -41.94
C LYS A 381 14.82 14.41 -43.07
N GLU A 382 14.50 14.69 -44.32
CA GLU A 382 15.38 14.43 -45.48
C GLU A 382 16.72 15.17 -45.33
N GLU A 383 16.70 16.46 -44.95
CA GLU A 383 17.92 17.21 -44.68
C GLU A 383 18.76 16.60 -43.53
N MET A 384 18.11 16.11 -42.47
CA MET A 384 18.79 15.39 -41.38
C MET A 384 19.41 14.07 -41.84
N GLN A 385 18.76 13.33 -42.76
CA GLN A 385 19.27 12.08 -43.31
C GLN A 385 20.48 12.26 -44.20
N GLU A 386 20.64 13.42 -44.85
CA GLU A 386 21.86 13.77 -45.58
C GLU A 386 23.10 13.95 -44.68
N ILE A 387 22.86 14.33 -43.41
CA ILE A 387 23.91 14.65 -42.42
C ILE A 387 24.23 13.44 -41.53
N ALA A 388 23.22 12.62 -41.22
CA ALA A 388 23.32 11.57 -40.19
C ALA A 388 22.79 10.22 -40.66
N ASP A 389 23.41 9.13 -40.19
CA ASP A 389 22.98 7.76 -40.39
C ASP A 389 21.76 7.35 -39.58
N LEU A 390 21.50 8.09 -38.51
CA LEU A 390 20.39 7.82 -37.58
C LEU A 390 19.87 9.11 -36.98
N ILE A 391 18.55 9.26 -36.96
CA ILE A 391 17.84 10.33 -36.27
C ILE A 391 17.10 9.73 -35.07
N ILE A 392 17.23 10.34 -33.89
CA ILE A 392 16.48 9.96 -32.69
C ILE A 392 15.63 11.15 -32.27
N PHE A 393 14.31 10.96 -32.25
CA PHE A 393 13.34 11.93 -31.80
C PHE A 393 13.00 11.69 -30.33
N ASP A 394 13.34 12.64 -29.44
CA ASP A 394 12.86 12.67 -28.06
C ASP A 394 11.50 13.35 -28.04
N THR A 395 10.44 12.62 -27.75
CA THR A 395 9.06 13.09 -27.86
C THR A 395 8.35 13.18 -26.51
N PRO A 396 7.26 13.95 -26.38
CA PRO A 396 6.45 13.96 -25.17
C PRO A 396 5.82 12.58 -24.91
N PRO A 397 5.28 12.35 -23.67
CA PRO A 397 4.64 11.08 -23.32
C PRO A 397 3.40 10.78 -24.16
N SER A 398 3.33 9.59 -24.79
CA SER A 398 2.26 9.20 -25.71
C SER A 398 0.88 9.08 -25.06
N ALA A 399 0.79 8.56 -23.82
CA ALA A 399 -0.49 8.35 -23.13
C ALA A 399 -1.19 9.65 -22.66
N MET A 400 -0.54 10.79 -22.80
CA MET A 400 -1.07 12.08 -22.35
C MET A 400 -1.19 13.12 -23.45
N LEU A 401 -0.41 12.98 -24.52
CA LEU A 401 -0.22 14.02 -25.52
C LEU A 401 -0.20 13.43 -26.91
N MET A 402 -1.08 13.91 -27.77
CA MET A 402 -1.12 13.50 -29.18
C MET A 402 0.07 14.02 -30.00
N ASP A 403 0.90 14.91 -29.43
CA ASP A 403 2.01 15.53 -30.15
C ASP A 403 3.01 14.50 -30.73
N ALA A 404 3.22 13.37 -30.03
CA ALA A 404 4.06 12.27 -30.51
C ALA A 404 3.49 11.58 -31.76
N MET A 405 2.15 11.59 -31.92
CA MET A 405 1.45 10.94 -33.03
C MET A 405 1.69 11.64 -34.37
N PHE A 406 1.95 12.95 -34.34
CA PHE A 406 2.25 13.71 -35.57
C PHE A 406 3.63 13.37 -36.20
N LEU A 407 4.50 12.69 -35.43
CA LEU A 407 5.79 12.23 -35.95
C LEU A 407 5.74 10.81 -36.52
N THR A 408 4.61 10.11 -36.38
CA THR A 408 4.50 8.68 -36.70
C THR A 408 4.79 8.35 -38.14
N GLU A 409 4.41 9.21 -39.07
CA GLU A 409 4.71 9.04 -40.51
C GLU A 409 6.20 9.22 -40.87
N HIS A 410 6.99 9.75 -39.93
CA HIS A 410 8.39 10.11 -40.13
C HIS A 410 9.37 9.18 -39.41
N ILE A 411 8.89 8.14 -38.73
CA ILE A 411 9.71 7.23 -37.94
C ILE A 411 9.60 5.78 -38.39
N ASP A 412 10.69 5.03 -38.25
CA ASP A 412 10.76 3.64 -38.59
C ASP A 412 10.49 2.70 -37.43
N GLY A 413 10.55 3.23 -36.18
CA GLY A 413 10.25 2.46 -35.00
C GLY A 413 10.29 3.24 -33.68
N VAL A 414 9.63 2.68 -32.68
CA VAL A 414 9.46 3.29 -31.35
C VAL A 414 10.19 2.51 -30.28
N VAL A 415 10.94 3.22 -29.46
CA VAL A 415 11.49 2.74 -28.18
C VAL A 415 10.63 3.29 -27.05
N TYR A 416 9.93 2.41 -26.34
CA TYR A 416 9.00 2.81 -25.27
C TYR A 416 9.65 2.69 -23.90
N VAL A 417 9.74 3.79 -23.17
CA VAL A 417 10.39 3.85 -21.85
C VAL A 417 9.35 3.73 -20.74
N VAL A 418 9.57 2.78 -19.82
CA VAL A 418 8.73 2.54 -18.65
C VAL A 418 9.57 2.68 -17.40
N LEU A 419 9.23 3.61 -16.51
CA LEU A 419 9.92 3.73 -15.21
C LEU A 419 9.36 2.70 -14.23
N ALA A 420 10.25 1.94 -13.61
CA ALA A 420 9.90 0.94 -12.61
C ALA A 420 9.15 1.58 -11.43
N ASP A 421 8.02 0.98 -11.03
CA ASP A 421 7.18 1.38 -9.90
C ASP A 421 6.62 2.83 -10.00
N TYR A 422 6.35 3.30 -11.21
CA TYR A 422 5.87 4.66 -11.45
C TYR A 422 4.49 4.70 -12.12
N ALA A 423 4.39 4.41 -13.39
CA ALA A 423 3.13 4.43 -14.12
C ALA A 423 2.25 3.22 -13.77
N LYS A 424 0.93 3.44 -13.71
CA LYS A 424 -0.03 2.33 -13.58
C LYS A 424 -0.06 1.51 -14.87
N ARG A 425 -0.18 0.20 -14.76
CA ARG A 425 -0.27 -0.72 -15.92
C ARG A 425 -1.25 -0.26 -16.99
N ARG A 426 -2.43 0.23 -16.56
CA ARG A 426 -3.47 0.73 -17.47
C ARG A 426 -3.01 1.93 -18.30
N VAL A 427 -2.18 2.81 -17.74
CA VAL A 427 -1.67 4.00 -18.46
C VAL A 427 -0.64 3.58 -19.49
N ILE A 428 0.27 2.65 -19.14
CA ILE A 428 1.25 2.09 -20.06
C ILE A 428 0.54 1.38 -21.22
N TYR A 429 -0.47 0.56 -20.88
CA TYR A 429 -1.25 -0.15 -21.90
C TYR A 429 -1.90 0.82 -22.89
N ARG A 430 -2.53 1.88 -22.40
CA ARG A 430 -3.15 2.89 -23.25
C ARG A 430 -2.13 3.56 -24.18
N GLY A 431 -0.96 3.96 -23.67
CA GLY A 431 0.06 4.60 -24.49
C GLY A 431 0.66 3.68 -25.55
N LEU A 432 0.76 2.37 -25.28
CA LEU A 432 1.18 1.38 -26.28
C LEU A 432 0.08 1.12 -27.32
N GLU A 433 -1.17 1.01 -26.87
CA GLU A 433 -2.33 0.78 -27.74
C GLU A 433 -2.53 1.95 -28.74
N GLU A 434 -2.35 3.18 -28.28
CA GLU A 434 -2.42 4.37 -29.16
C GLU A 434 -1.34 4.31 -30.27
N LEU A 435 -0.12 3.90 -29.94
CA LEU A 435 0.96 3.74 -30.93
C LEU A 435 0.72 2.58 -31.89
N GLU A 436 0.16 1.46 -31.42
CA GLU A 436 -0.19 0.31 -32.26
C GLU A 436 -1.32 0.64 -33.25
N GLN A 437 -2.29 1.46 -32.85
CA GLN A 437 -3.39 1.88 -33.72
C GLN A 437 -2.92 2.71 -34.92
N ASP A 438 -1.85 3.48 -34.76
CA ASP A 438 -1.23 4.26 -35.82
C ASP A 438 -0.31 3.40 -36.72
N GLY A 439 -0.20 2.09 -36.44
CA GLY A 439 0.54 1.14 -37.29
C GLY A 439 2.06 1.24 -37.20
N ILE A 440 2.60 1.91 -36.19
CA ILE A 440 4.04 2.11 -36.04
C ILE A 440 4.69 0.89 -35.39
N PRO A 441 5.83 0.43 -35.90
CA PRO A 441 6.57 -0.67 -35.27
C PRO A 441 7.09 -0.28 -33.89
N ILE A 442 6.57 -0.91 -32.85
CA ILE A 442 7.15 -0.77 -31.50
C ILE A 442 8.31 -1.75 -31.40
N LEU A 443 9.56 -1.24 -31.48
CA LEU A 443 10.77 -2.04 -31.41
C LEU A 443 10.93 -2.71 -30.05
N GLY A 444 10.38 -2.11 -29.03
CA GLY A 444 10.31 -2.70 -27.70
C GLY A 444 10.30 -1.71 -26.56
N CYS A 445 10.18 -2.30 -25.35
CA CYS A 445 10.15 -1.56 -24.10
C CYS A 445 11.50 -1.58 -23.37
N VAL A 446 11.89 -0.43 -22.80
CA VAL A 446 13.01 -0.27 -21.89
C VAL A 446 12.48 -0.06 -20.47
N LEU A 447 12.85 -0.93 -19.53
CA LEU A 447 12.54 -0.76 -18.10
C LEU A 447 13.59 0.13 -17.45
N ASN A 448 13.28 1.38 -17.23
CA ASN A 448 14.16 2.35 -16.58
C ASN A 448 14.04 2.24 -15.04
N GLY A 449 15.14 2.37 -14.31
CA GLY A 449 15.18 2.26 -12.85
C GLY A 449 14.91 0.87 -12.31
N GLY A 450 14.96 -0.16 -13.15
CA GLY A 450 14.75 -1.55 -12.74
C GLY A 450 15.97 -2.14 -12.04
N ARG A 451 15.75 -3.28 -11.35
CA ARG A 451 16.86 -4.07 -10.78
C ARG A 451 17.45 -4.94 -11.88
N VAL A 452 18.69 -4.66 -12.24
CA VAL A 452 19.46 -5.53 -13.14
C VAL A 452 19.86 -6.78 -12.35
N ARG A 453 19.33 -7.95 -12.75
CA ARG A 453 19.79 -9.23 -12.20
C ARG A 453 21.13 -9.58 -12.85
N SER A 454 22.16 -9.76 -12.04
CA SER A 454 23.51 -10.20 -12.46
C SER A 454 23.54 -11.64 -13.04
N SER A 455 22.41 -12.30 -13.15
CA SER A 455 22.30 -13.71 -13.55
C SER A 455 21.94 -13.93 -15.03
N SER A 456 21.91 -12.88 -15.87
CA SER A 456 21.54 -13.05 -17.30
C SER A 456 22.70 -13.31 -18.25
N TYR A 457 23.93 -13.41 -17.74
CA TYR A 457 25.08 -13.90 -18.50
C TYR A 457 25.72 -15.08 -17.79
N GLY A 458 25.75 -16.21 -18.47
CA GLY A 458 26.36 -17.43 -18.03
C GLY A 458 27.83 -17.25 -17.62
N GLY A 459 28.15 -17.78 -16.44
CA GLY A 459 29.45 -18.29 -16.05
C GLY A 459 30.60 -17.28 -15.93
N TYR A 460 31.15 -17.31 -14.76
CA TYR A 460 32.40 -16.79 -14.21
C TYR A 460 32.22 -15.59 -13.28
N GLY A 461 31.97 -15.94 -12.03
CA GLY A 461 31.98 -15.03 -10.88
C GLY A 461 33.39 -14.55 -10.54
N TYR A 462 33.86 -13.50 -11.21
CA TYR A 462 35.11 -12.80 -10.85
C TYR A 462 34.90 -11.28 -10.64
N GLY A 463 33.68 -10.76 -10.69
CA GLY A 463 33.44 -9.29 -10.70
C GLY A 463 32.98 -8.64 -9.41
N SER A 464 32.56 -9.38 -8.36
CA SER A 464 31.91 -8.74 -7.21
C SER A 464 32.83 -8.33 -6.06
N LYS A 465 34.10 -8.72 -6.08
CA LYS A 465 35.07 -8.36 -5.03
C LYS A 465 35.87 -7.08 -5.30
N TYR A 466 35.98 -6.64 -6.55
CA TYR A 466 36.75 -5.44 -6.89
C TYR A 466 36.04 -4.11 -6.71
N TYR A 467 34.70 -4.10 -6.59
CA TYR A 467 33.91 -2.84 -6.48
C TYR A 467 33.63 -2.38 -5.04
N THR A 468 33.90 -3.22 -4.04
CA THR A 468 33.74 -2.85 -2.61
C THR A 468 35.03 -2.28 -1.99
N GLU A 469 36.19 -2.42 -2.61
CA GLU A 469 37.45 -1.89 -2.08
C GLU A 469 37.81 -0.48 -2.59
N SER A 470 37.30 -0.06 -3.75
CA SER A 470 37.56 1.29 -4.25
C SER A 470 36.69 2.38 -3.59
N GLU A 471 35.63 2.02 -2.83
CA GLU A 471 34.87 3.00 -2.02
C GLU A 471 35.47 3.26 -0.63
N LYS A 472 36.44 2.44 -0.18
CA LYS A 472 37.08 2.61 1.15
C LYS A 472 38.40 3.42 1.12
N THR A 473 38.92 3.73 -0.05
CA THR A 473 40.16 4.50 -0.20
C THR A 473 39.98 5.93 -0.70
N ALA A 474 38.75 6.43 -0.76
CA ALA A 474 38.43 7.81 -1.13
C ALA A 474 37.61 8.49 -0.03
N ASN A 475 38.11 8.43 1.23
CA ASN A 475 37.70 9.31 2.32
C ASN A 475 38.92 10.00 2.89
#